data_77d02fbe786ce9be308c940203850b89
#
_entry.id   77d02fbe786ce9be308c940203850b89
#
_cell.length_a   1.000
_cell.length_b   1.000
_cell.length_c   1.000
_cell.angle_alpha   90.00
_cell.angle_beta   90.00
_cell.angle_gamma   90.00
#
_symmetry.space_group_name_H-M   'P 1'
#
loop_
_entity.id
_entity.type
_entity.pdbx_description
1 polymer ?
#
loop_
_entity_poly.entity_id
_entity_poly.type
_entity_poly.pdbx_seq_one_letter_code
_entity_poly.pdbx_strand_id
1 'polypeptide(L)'
;MSAHPGGLYEQVKDDLGYLKLTKAAEVFATLAEQAHTADWSHLEYLAAVAAAEAAHSRDRRLQARLRFAHLPKRATVEDFDFEFQPSVDPKLIEDLASCRFVKEGRPVMLLGQPGTGKTMLASILLAAAVEAGYRGFFTSAADLVANMAAAYADGSFGTRMRAYTGPSLLVIDDLGLVGFDRSQANALFQVVNRRYERSSSTIVTTNRSLSSWGELFGSDPVVAAAVLDRLLHRAVVINIKGPSFRLREHQGLTEPYR
;
A
#
# COMPACT_ATOMS: atom_id res chain seq x y z
N MET A 1 38.76 6.83 32.74
CA MET A 1 38.33 6.73 31.33
C MET A 1 39.26 5.73 30.66
N SER A 2 38.78 4.50 30.39
CA SER A 2 39.59 3.48 29.72
C SER A 2 39.78 3.90 28.25
N ALA A 3 41.05 4.07 27.84
CA ALA A 3 41.36 4.34 26.43
C ALA A 3 40.93 3.13 25.59
N HIS A 4 40.11 3.38 24.57
CA HIS A 4 39.72 2.37 23.58
C HIS A 4 40.97 1.91 22.81
N PRO A 5 41.21 0.62 22.58
CA PRO A 5 42.45 0.11 21.94
C PRO A 5 42.70 0.67 20.53
N GLY A 6 41.71 1.22 19.86
CA GLY A 6 41.78 1.79 18.49
C GLY A 6 41.73 3.33 18.43
N GLY A 7 41.83 4.04 19.55
CA GLY A 7 41.72 5.50 19.59
C GLY A 7 40.27 6.01 19.48
N LEU A 8 40.12 7.34 19.46
CA LEU A 8 38.80 8.01 19.47
C LEU A 8 37.93 7.67 18.22
N TYR A 9 38.56 7.50 17.07
CA TYR A 9 37.88 7.13 15.81
C TYR A 9 37.17 5.78 15.95
N GLU A 10 37.88 4.74 16.38
CA GLU A 10 37.28 3.40 16.52
C GLU A 10 36.22 3.39 17.63
N GLN A 11 36.43 4.11 18.70
CA GLN A 11 35.42 4.26 19.76
C GLN A 11 34.11 4.85 19.22
N VAL A 12 34.17 5.98 18.49
CA VAL A 12 32.97 6.63 17.92
C VAL A 12 32.29 5.70 16.91
N LYS A 13 33.05 5.02 16.07
CA LYS A 13 32.52 4.08 15.08
C LYS A 13 31.79 2.90 15.73
N ASP A 14 32.38 2.32 16.78
CA ASP A 14 31.77 1.21 17.51
C ASP A 14 30.51 1.64 18.27
N ASP A 15 30.53 2.82 18.92
CA ASP A 15 29.38 3.38 19.60
C ASP A 15 28.22 3.66 18.62
N LEU A 16 28.51 4.27 17.47
CA LEU A 16 27.51 4.48 16.40
C LEU A 16 26.97 3.14 15.87
N GLY A 17 27.83 2.14 15.72
CA GLY A 17 27.42 0.79 15.32
C GLY A 17 26.52 0.12 16.35
N TYR A 18 26.85 0.23 17.64
CA TYR A 18 26.04 -0.27 18.75
C TYR A 18 24.64 0.38 18.77
N LEU A 19 24.59 1.70 18.52
CA LEU A 19 23.34 2.47 18.41
C LEU A 19 22.59 2.20 17.09
N LYS A 20 23.12 1.37 16.19
CA LYS A 20 22.56 1.05 14.85
C LYS A 20 22.43 2.29 13.94
N LEU A 21 23.28 3.28 14.13
CA LEU A 21 23.38 4.49 13.32
C LEU A 21 24.38 4.24 12.18
N THR A 22 24.02 3.34 11.27
CA THR A 22 24.94 2.78 10.29
C THR A 22 25.46 3.83 9.30
N LYS A 23 24.62 4.76 8.88
CA LYS A 23 25.04 5.82 7.94
C LYS A 23 25.92 6.85 8.64
N ALA A 24 25.60 7.22 9.87
CA ALA A 24 26.45 8.07 10.67
C ALA A 24 27.84 7.46 10.85
N ALA A 25 27.94 6.16 11.16
CA ALA A 25 29.22 5.43 11.29
C ALA A 25 30.05 5.38 9.99
N GLU A 26 29.38 5.47 8.81
CA GLU A 26 30.08 5.52 7.53
C GLU A 26 30.62 6.93 7.21
N VAL A 27 29.90 8.00 7.58
CA VAL A 27 30.17 9.35 7.07
C VAL A 27 30.79 10.31 8.08
N PHE A 28 30.77 9.99 9.39
CA PHE A 28 31.17 10.95 10.44
C PHE A 28 32.59 11.48 10.27
N ALA A 29 33.55 10.63 9.85
CA ALA A 29 34.93 11.04 9.67
C ALA A 29 35.10 11.96 8.46
N THR A 30 34.49 11.62 7.31
CA THR A 30 34.51 12.48 6.12
C THR A 30 33.85 13.84 6.38
N LEU A 31 32.75 13.84 7.13
CA LEU A 31 32.07 15.09 7.53
C LEU A 31 32.92 15.90 8.52
N ALA A 32 33.73 15.26 9.38
CA ALA A 32 34.66 15.96 10.28
C ALA A 32 35.78 16.68 9.50
N GLU A 33 36.33 16.06 8.45
CA GLU A 33 37.32 16.67 7.58
C GLU A 33 36.72 17.87 6.80
N GLN A 34 35.48 17.72 6.30
CA GLN A 34 34.74 18.80 5.64
C GLN A 34 34.47 19.97 6.60
N ALA A 35 34.04 19.66 7.81
CA ALA A 35 33.79 20.65 8.86
C ALA A 35 35.06 21.45 9.21
N HIS A 36 36.20 20.76 9.34
CA HIS A 36 37.47 21.41 9.57
C HIS A 36 37.86 22.35 8.39
N THR A 37 37.72 21.90 7.17
CA THR A 37 38.08 22.69 5.97
C THR A 37 37.17 23.90 5.77
N ALA A 38 35.88 23.76 6.09
CA ALA A 38 34.85 24.78 5.86
C ALA A 38 34.55 25.61 7.13
N ASP A 39 35.35 25.45 8.22
CA ASP A 39 35.19 26.13 9.49
C ASP A 39 33.78 26.01 10.10
N TRP A 40 33.20 24.81 10.06
CA TRP A 40 31.89 24.55 10.64
C TRP A 40 31.95 24.58 12.17
N SER A 41 30.89 25.06 12.77
CA SER A 41 30.67 24.88 14.21
C SER A 41 30.44 23.41 14.56
N HIS A 42 30.68 23.02 15.80
CA HIS A 42 30.37 21.66 16.28
C HIS A 42 28.90 21.27 16.06
N LEU A 43 27.98 22.25 16.13
CA LEU A 43 26.55 22.02 15.92
C LEU A 43 26.26 21.74 14.46
N GLU A 44 26.87 22.44 13.51
CA GLU A 44 26.73 22.19 12.08
C GLU A 44 27.25 20.81 11.69
N TYR A 45 28.43 20.42 12.23
CA TYR A 45 28.93 19.07 12.04
C TYR A 45 27.96 18.00 12.57
N LEU A 46 27.48 18.14 13.79
CA LEU A 46 26.54 17.20 14.40
C LEU A 46 25.22 17.14 13.61
N ALA A 47 24.73 18.28 13.15
CA ALA A 47 23.53 18.36 12.32
C ALA A 47 23.70 17.62 11.00
N ALA A 48 24.86 17.74 10.34
CA ALA A 48 25.17 17.03 9.10
C ALA A 48 25.20 15.50 9.30
N VAL A 49 25.85 15.02 10.36
CA VAL A 49 25.90 13.59 10.72
C VAL A 49 24.49 13.06 11.02
N ALA A 50 23.72 13.78 11.83
CA ALA A 50 22.35 13.41 12.18
C ALA A 50 21.41 13.42 10.95
N ALA A 51 21.56 14.40 10.05
CA ALA A 51 20.77 14.48 8.81
C ALA A 51 21.04 13.29 7.89
N ALA A 52 22.31 12.88 7.74
CA ALA A 52 22.68 11.73 6.93
C ALA A 52 22.02 10.43 7.44
N GLU A 53 22.08 10.19 8.75
CA GLU A 53 21.45 9.02 9.38
C GLU A 53 19.92 9.09 9.27
N ALA A 54 19.32 10.25 9.50
CA ALA A 54 17.86 10.43 9.40
C ALA A 54 17.35 10.16 7.98
N ALA A 55 18.05 10.63 6.94
CA ALA A 55 17.73 10.37 5.55
C ALA A 55 17.81 8.87 5.24
N HIS A 56 18.91 8.20 5.62
CA HIS A 56 19.09 6.76 5.44
C HIS A 56 18.01 5.94 6.18
N SER A 57 17.70 6.32 7.42
CA SER A 57 16.69 5.63 8.23
C SER A 57 15.28 5.79 7.63
N ARG A 58 14.94 6.98 7.08
CA ARG A 58 13.67 7.21 6.38
C ARG A 58 13.56 6.35 5.13
N ASP A 59 14.61 6.31 4.29
CA ASP A 59 14.64 5.50 3.08
C ASP A 59 14.49 4.00 3.42
N ARG A 60 15.27 3.49 4.36
CA ARG A 60 15.20 2.09 4.81
C ARG A 60 13.78 1.70 5.28
N ARG A 61 13.12 2.59 6.03
CA ARG A 61 11.73 2.39 6.48
C ARG A 61 10.75 2.41 5.30
N LEU A 62 10.95 3.28 4.33
CA LEU A 62 10.13 3.34 3.11
C LEU A 62 10.28 2.05 2.31
N GLN A 63 11.51 1.61 2.04
CA GLN A 63 11.78 0.37 1.33
C GLN A 63 11.17 -0.86 2.02
N ALA A 64 11.24 -0.90 3.36
CA ALA A 64 10.60 -1.97 4.12
C ALA A 64 9.07 -1.96 3.98
N ARG A 65 8.43 -0.78 4.02
CA ARG A 65 6.98 -0.65 3.81
C ARG A 65 6.57 -1.01 2.38
N LEU A 66 7.34 -0.61 1.36
CA LEU A 66 7.09 -0.95 -0.05
C LEU A 66 7.16 -2.46 -0.27
N ARG A 67 8.18 -3.14 0.28
CA ARG A 67 8.27 -4.61 0.21
C ARG A 67 7.08 -5.30 0.87
N PHE A 68 6.66 -4.80 2.03
CA PHE A 68 5.50 -5.35 2.75
C PHE A 68 4.19 -5.11 1.99
N ALA A 69 4.06 -4.03 1.25
CA ALA A 69 2.83 -3.63 0.58
C ALA A 69 2.42 -4.56 -0.58
N HIS A 70 3.30 -5.39 -1.10
CA HIS A 70 3.04 -6.29 -2.23
C HIS A 70 2.42 -5.58 -3.45
N LEU A 71 2.87 -4.34 -3.72
CA LEU A 71 2.39 -3.57 -4.87
C LEU A 71 2.68 -4.32 -6.19
N PRO A 72 1.70 -4.56 -7.05
CA PRO A 72 1.91 -5.20 -8.35
C PRO A 72 2.75 -4.32 -9.30
N LYS A 73 2.58 -3.00 -9.21
CA LYS A 73 3.37 -1.99 -9.93
C LYS A 73 3.38 -0.71 -9.11
N ARG A 74 4.54 -0.08 -9.00
CA ARG A 74 4.62 1.28 -8.45
C ARG A 74 4.22 2.26 -9.54
N ALA A 75 3.25 3.09 -9.26
CA ALA A 75 2.75 4.13 -10.15
C ALA A 75 2.36 5.37 -9.33
N THR A 76 2.37 6.52 -9.97
CA THR A 76 1.98 7.82 -9.41
C THR A 76 0.70 8.33 -10.08
N VAL A 77 0.13 9.43 -9.59
CA VAL A 77 -1.09 10.02 -10.18
C VAL A 77 -0.86 10.44 -11.62
N GLU A 78 0.34 10.91 -11.94
CA GLU A 78 0.76 11.38 -13.27
C GLU A 78 0.83 10.22 -14.29
N ASP A 79 0.99 8.98 -13.83
CA ASP A 79 1.00 7.80 -14.71
C ASP A 79 -0.40 7.39 -15.21
N PHE A 80 -1.47 7.97 -14.64
CA PHE A 80 -2.84 7.65 -15.03
C PHE A 80 -3.34 8.57 -16.14
N ASP A 81 -3.77 7.99 -17.26
CA ASP A 81 -4.29 8.73 -18.43
C ASP A 81 -5.76 9.13 -18.19
N PHE A 82 -5.95 10.31 -17.59
CA PHE A 82 -7.28 10.88 -17.32
C PHE A 82 -8.02 11.28 -18.61
N GLU A 83 -7.31 11.61 -19.69
CA GLU A 83 -7.92 11.93 -20.98
C GLU A 83 -8.58 10.69 -21.59
N PHE A 84 -7.92 9.55 -21.46
CA PHE A 84 -8.48 8.27 -21.88
C PHE A 84 -9.63 7.78 -20.97
N GLN A 85 -9.65 8.17 -19.71
CA GLN A 85 -10.67 7.80 -18.73
C GLN A 85 -11.38 9.03 -18.13
N PRO A 86 -12.13 9.79 -18.94
CA PRO A 86 -12.72 11.08 -18.51
C PRO A 86 -13.81 10.95 -17.44
N SER A 87 -14.24 9.74 -17.12
CA SER A 87 -15.16 9.46 -16.01
C SER A 87 -14.51 9.50 -14.63
N VAL A 88 -13.17 9.58 -14.58
CA VAL A 88 -12.39 9.71 -13.34
C VAL A 88 -11.99 11.16 -13.15
N ASP A 89 -12.47 11.78 -12.08
CA ASP A 89 -12.10 13.16 -11.73
C ASP A 89 -10.67 13.21 -11.17
N PRO A 90 -9.71 13.89 -11.85
CA PRO A 90 -8.34 14.02 -11.37
C PRO A 90 -8.25 14.62 -9.97
N LYS A 91 -9.07 15.64 -9.66
CA LYS A 91 -9.08 16.30 -8.34
C LYS A 91 -9.49 15.36 -7.21
N LEU A 92 -10.43 14.46 -7.49
CA LEU A 92 -10.81 13.45 -6.52
C LEU A 92 -9.67 12.45 -6.25
N ILE A 93 -8.93 12.04 -7.30
CA ILE A 93 -7.77 11.15 -7.13
C ILE A 93 -6.64 11.86 -6.38
N GLU A 94 -6.37 13.13 -6.67
CA GLU A 94 -5.40 13.95 -5.92
C GLU A 94 -5.78 14.08 -4.43
N ASP A 95 -7.07 14.35 -4.13
CA ASP A 95 -7.55 14.39 -2.74
C ASP A 95 -7.36 13.03 -2.03
N LEU A 96 -7.67 11.92 -2.69
CA LEU A 96 -7.43 10.59 -2.16
C LEU A 96 -5.92 10.31 -1.98
N ALA A 97 -5.06 10.75 -2.91
CA ALA A 97 -3.61 10.62 -2.80
C ALA A 97 -3.03 11.42 -1.62
N SER A 98 -3.75 12.43 -1.11
CA SER A 98 -3.41 13.11 0.16
C SER A 98 -3.51 12.20 1.39
N CYS A 99 -4.06 11.00 1.24
CA CYS A 99 -4.23 9.98 2.28
C CYS A 99 -5.16 10.38 3.45
N ARG A 100 -5.98 11.44 3.30
CA ARG A 100 -6.95 11.83 4.33
C ARG A 100 -7.94 10.70 4.61
N PHE A 101 -8.41 9.99 3.56
CA PHE A 101 -9.32 8.86 3.69
C PHE A 101 -8.74 7.72 4.54
N VAL A 102 -7.41 7.50 4.50
CA VAL A 102 -6.72 6.50 5.33
C VAL A 102 -6.78 6.89 6.80
N LYS A 103 -6.52 8.17 7.11
CA LYS A 103 -6.61 8.71 8.47
C LYS A 103 -8.03 8.63 9.04
N GLU A 104 -9.03 8.85 8.19
CA GLU A 104 -10.45 8.82 8.55
C GLU A 104 -11.05 7.41 8.56
N GLY A 105 -10.30 6.40 8.13
CA GLY A 105 -10.76 5.01 8.02
C GLY A 105 -11.85 4.80 6.98
N ARG A 106 -11.94 5.66 5.94
CA ARG A 106 -12.97 5.60 4.90
C ARG A 106 -12.61 4.57 3.84
N PRO A 107 -13.56 3.71 3.42
CA PRO A 107 -13.36 2.82 2.29
C PRO A 107 -13.36 3.57 0.95
N VAL A 108 -12.72 2.98 -0.07
CA VAL A 108 -12.79 3.42 -1.47
C VAL A 108 -13.21 2.25 -2.33
N MET A 109 -14.23 2.44 -3.16
CA MET A 109 -14.74 1.43 -4.08
C MET A 109 -14.48 1.88 -5.51
N LEU A 110 -13.69 1.10 -6.26
CA LEU A 110 -13.39 1.33 -7.67
C LEU A 110 -14.18 0.32 -8.52
N LEU A 111 -15.22 0.79 -9.20
CA LEU A 111 -16.08 -0.02 -10.03
C LEU A 111 -15.80 0.27 -11.52
N GLY A 112 -15.92 -0.71 -12.39
CA GLY A 112 -15.79 -0.52 -13.83
C GLY A 112 -15.46 -1.81 -14.58
N GLN A 113 -15.58 -1.77 -15.91
CA GLN A 113 -15.28 -2.91 -16.76
C GLN A 113 -13.79 -3.35 -16.65
N PRO A 114 -13.44 -4.59 -17.03
CA PRO A 114 -12.05 -5.02 -17.10
C PRO A 114 -11.20 -4.10 -17.99
N GLY A 115 -9.97 -3.80 -17.56
CA GLY A 115 -9.03 -2.97 -18.33
C GLY A 115 -9.23 -1.46 -18.20
N THR A 116 -10.16 -0.96 -17.38
CA THR A 116 -10.42 0.48 -17.21
C THR A 116 -9.47 1.20 -16.25
N GLY A 117 -8.46 0.52 -15.68
CA GLY A 117 -7.46 1.15 -14.81
C GLY A 117 -7.73 1.06 -13.30
N LYS A 118 -8.73 0.31 -12.84
CA LYS A 118 -9.07 0.14 -11.41
C LYS A 118 -7.87 -0.28 -10.55
N THR A 119 -7.20 -1.35 -10.94
CA THR A 119 -6.01 -1.88 -10.24
C THR A 119 -4.87 -0.86 -10.23
N MET A 120 -4.72 -0.07 -11.32
CA MET A 120 -3.72 0.99 -11.40
C MET A 120 -4.03 2.10 -10.39
N LEU A 121 -5.27 2.61 -10.34
CA LEU A 121 -5.68 3.60 -9.34
C LEU A 121 -5.52 3.09 -7.91
N ALA A 122 -5.91 1.83 -7.64
CA ALA A 122 -5.71 1.22 -6.34
C ALA A 122 -4.22 1.15 -5.96
N SER A 123 -3.33 0.85 -6.92
CA SER A 123 -1.88 0.81 -6.72
C SER A 123 -1.30 2.20 -6.49
N ILE A 124 -1.75 3.22 -7.22
CA ILE A 124 -1.37 4.64 -7.03
C ILE A 124 -1.72 5.09 -5.61
N LEU A 125 -2.96 4.87 -5.17
CA LEU A 125 -3.41 5.28 -3.83
C LEU A 125 -2.68 4.53 -2.72
N LEU A 126 -2.37 3.24 -2.93
CA LEU A 126 -1.58 2.47 -1.99
C LEU A 126 -0.14 2.94 -1.93
N ALA A 127 0.49 3.26 -3.07
CA ALA A 127 1.85 3.79 -3.13
C ALA A 127 1.94 5.12 -2.39
N ALA A 128 1.01 6.05 -2.65
CA ALA A 128 0.93 7.33 -1.95
C ALA A 128 0.80 7.15 -0.43
N ALA A 129 -0.05 6.21 0.03
CA ALA A 129 -0.20 5.93 1.46
C ALA A 129 1.09 5.36 2.09
N VAL A 130 1.80 4.49 1.38
CA VAL A 130 3.08 3.92 1.85
C VAL A 130 4.17 4.99 1.94
N GLU A 131 4.23 5.89 0.98
CA GLU A 131 5.15 7.05 0.96
C GLU A 131 4.82 8.05 2.09
N ALA A 132 3.55 8.29 2.35
CA ALA A 132 3.07 9.09 3.49
C ALA A 132 3.33 8.43 4.87
N GLY A 133 3.86 7.21 4.89
CA GLY A 133 4.26 6.52 6.13
C GLY A 133 3.27 5.49 6.66
N TYR A 134 2.13 5.30 6.02
CA TYR A 134 1.16 4.28 6.41
C TYR A 134 1.65 2.88 6.03
N ARG A 135 1.21 1.88 6.79
CA ARG A 135 1.38 0.48 6.40
C ARG A 135 0.25 0.10 5.45
N GLY A 136 0.61 -0.27 4.23
CA GLY A 136 -0.32 -0.73 3.21
C GLY A 136 -0.11 -2.20 2.88
N PHE A 137 -1.13 -2.86 2.35
CA PHE A 137 -1.05 -4.24 1.85
C PHE A 137 -1.98 -4.44 0.65
N PHE A 138 -1.45 -5.02 -0.42
CA PHE A 138 -2.20 -5.37 -1.62
C PHE A 138 -2.43 -6.88 -1.70
N THR A 139 -3.63 -7.28 -2.03
CA THR A 139 -3.97 -8.69 -2.30
C THR A 139 -5.12 -8.76 -3.30
N SER A 140 -5.18 -9.83 -4.09
CA SER A 140 -6.41 -10.14 -4.81
C SER A 140 -7.46 -10.74 -3.86
N ALA A 141 -8.74 -10.63 -4.21
CA ALA A 141 -9.80 -11.29 -3.45
C ALA A 141 -9.62 -12.82 -3.43
N ALA A 142 -9.17 -13.40 -4.56
CA ALA A 142 -8.91 -14.82 -4.67
C ALA A 142 -7.78 -15.29 -3.72
N ASP A 143 -6.65 -14.57 -3.71
CA ASP A 143 -5.53 -14.89 -2.81
C ASP A 143 -5.91 -14.71 -1.34
N LEU A 144 -6.69 -13.68 -1.02
CA LEU A 144 -7.15 -13.46 0.36
C LEU A 144 -7.94 -14.67 0.85
N VAL A 145 -8.96 -15.10 0.11
CA VAL A 145 -9.80 -16.23 0.55
C VAL A 145 -9.06 -17.56 0.55
N ALA A 146 -8.18 -17.80 -0.43
CA ALA A 146 -7.34 -19.00 -0.49
C ALA A 146 -6.37 -19.07 0.71
N ASN A 147 -5.68 -17.97 1.01
CA ASN A 147 -4.78 -17.88 2.15
C ASN A 147 -5.51 -18.03 3.50
N MET A 148 -6.73 -17.51 3.61
CA MET A 148 -7.53 -17.68 4.83
C MET A 148 -8.02 -19.11 4.99
N ALA A 149 -8.41 -19.78 3.89
CA ALA A 149 -8.79 -21.19 3.93
C ALA A 149 -7.61 -22.09 4.34
N ALA A 150 -6.43 -21.88 3.77
CA ALA A 150 -5.21 -22.59 4.18
C ALA A 150 -4.88 -22.36 5.66
N ALA A 151 -5.05 -21.14 6.15
CA ALA A 151 -4.78 -20.78 7.53
C ALA A 151 -5.76 -21.42 8.55
N TYR A 152 -6.96 -21.76 8.12
CA TYR A 152 -7.87 -22.59 8.93
C TYR A 152 -7.36 -24.02 9.07
N ALA A 153 -6.82 -24.59 7.97
CA ALA A 153 -6.35 -25.98 7.95
C ALA A 153 -5.05 -26.18 8.75
N ASP A 154 -4.15 -25.20 8.74
CA ASP A 154 -2.83 -25.26 9.41
C ASP A 154 -2.79 -24.60 10.80
N GLY A 155 -3.90 -24.05 11.27
CA GLY A 155 -4.01 -23.38 12.59
C GLY A 155 -3.38 -21.99 12.65
N SER A 156 -2.90 -21.42 11.53
CA SER A 156 -2.25 -20.09 11.47
C SER A 156 -3.23 -18.93 11.29
N PHE A 157 -4.54 -19.18 11.41
CA PHE A 157 -5.61 -18.21 11.16
C PHE A 157 -5.39 -16.84 11.81
N GLY A 158 -5.01 -16.81 13.10
CA GLY A 158 -4.78 -15.56 13.81
C GLY A 158 -3.64 -14.73 13.23
N THR A 159 -2.58 -15.39 12.76
CA THR A 159 -1.43 -14.72 12.12
C THR A 159 -1.81 -14.18 10.74
N ARG A 160 -2.50 -14.98 9.94
CA ARG A 160 -2.96 -14.57 8.61
C ARG A 160 -3.99 -13.44 8.69
N MET A 161 -4.91 -13.53 9.63
CA MET A 161 -5.88 -12.46 9.88
C MET A 161 -5.18 -11.13 10.23
N ARG A 162 -4.11 -11.15 11.04
CA ARG A 162 -3.34 -9.95 11.36
C ARG A 162 -2.65 -9.34 10.13
N ALA A 163 -2.25 -10.15 9.15
CA ALA A 163 -1.67 -9.64 7.91
C ALA A 163 -2.66 -8.75 7.14
N TYR A 164 -3.95 -9.10 7.13
CA TYR A 164 -5.00 -8.33 6.46
C TYR A 164 -5.61 -7.22 7.32
N THR A 165 -5.62 -7.36 8.63
CA THR A 165 -6.27 -6.39 9.54
C THR A 165 -5.29 -5.45 10.24
N GLY A 166 -3.99 -5.70 10.17
CA GLY A 166 -2.94 -4.86 10.77
C GLY A 166 -2.52 -3.63 9.94
N PRO A 167 -2.52 -3.68 8.59
CA PRO A 167 -2.22 -2.52 7.78
C PRO A 167 -3.29 -1.42 7.91
N SER A 168 -2.87 -0.14 7.87
CA SER A 168 -3.78 1.00 7.86
C SER A 168 -4.63 1.03 6.59
N LEU A 169 -4.04 0.61 5.45
CA LEU A 169 -4.73 0.51 4.17
C LEU A 169 -4.59 -0.91 3.61
N LEU A 170 -5.71 -1.56 3.28
CA LEU A 170 -5.77 -2.82 2.56
C LEU A 170 -6.37 -2.58 1.17
N VAL A 171 -5.73 -3.09 0.14
CA VAL A 171 -6.32 -3.20 -1.20
C VAL A 171 -6.78 -4.64 -1.41
N ILE A 172 -8.05 -4.82 -1.77
CA ILE A 172 -8.64 -6.09 -2.20
C ILE A 172 -9.00 -5.93 -3.68
N ASP A 173 -8.16 -6.46 -4.54
CA ASP A 173 -8.30 -6.32 -5.99
C ASP A 173 -9.16 -7.44 -6.58
N ASP A 174 -9.86 -7.13 -7.67
CA ASP A 174 -10.68 -8.05 -8.46
C ASP A 174 -11.75 -8.79 -7.64
N LEU A 175 -12.40 -8.09 -6.71
CA LEU A 175 -13.51 -8.66 -5.96
C LEU A 175 -14.71 -8.88 -6.90
N GLY A 176 -15.08 -10.15 -7.07
CA GLY A 176 -16.20 -10.54 -7.92
C GLY A 176 -15.84 -11.13 -9.27
N LEU A 177 -14.56 -11.37 -9.54
CA LEU A 177 -14.13 -12.09 -10.72
C LEU A 177 -14.63 -13.56 -10.69
N VAL A 178 -14.58 -14.17 -9.48
CA VAL A 178 -15.06 -15.53 -9.21
C VAL A 178 -16.02 -15.48 -8.03
N GLY A 179 -17.06 -16.32 -8.03
CA GLY A 179 -17.95 -16.48 -6.88
C GLY A 179 -17.25 -17.16 -5.71
N PHE A 180 -17.68 -16.88 -4.50
CA PHE A 180 -17.15 -17.47 -3.28
C PHE A 180 -18.06 -18.61 -2.79
N ASP A 181 -17.45 -19.68 -2.30
CA ASP A 181 -18.18 -20.61 -1.46
C ASP A 181 -18.48 -20.02 -0.07
N ARG A 182 -19.26 -20.71 0.74
CA ARG A 182 -19.69 -20.22 2.06
C ARG A 182 -18.51 -19.95 3.00
N SER A 183 -17.47 -20.78 2.96
CA SER A 183 -16.28 -20.62 3.82
C SER A 183 -15.48 -19.39 3.41
N GLN A 184 -15.27 -19.21 2.10
CA GLN A 184 -14.59 -18.08 1.51
C GLN A 184 -15.33 -16.75 1.76
N ALA A 185 -16.67 -16.77 1.61
CA ALA A 185 -17.53 -15.63 1.92
C ALA A 185 -17.40 -15.21 3.40
N ASN A 186 -17.43 -16.18 4.31
CA ASN A 186 -17.24 -15.92 5.74
C ASN A 186 -15.82 -15.40 6.07
N ALA A 187 -14.78 -15.91 5.41
CA ALA A 187 -13.41 -15.44 5.61
C ALA A 187 -13.27 -13.96 5.18
N LEU A 188 -13.80 -13.60 4.01
CA LEU A 188 -13.83 -12.23 3.55
C LEU A 188 -14.62 -11.32 4.49
N PHE A 189 -15.81 -11.76 4.90
CA PHE A 189 -16.63 -11.03 5.87
C PHE A 189 -15.87 -10.74 7.16
N GLN A 190 -15.16 -11.72 7.73
CA GLN A 190 -14.38 -11.51 8.94
C GLN A 190 -13.28 -10.47 8.78
N VAL A 191 -12.58 -10.47 7.63
CA VAL A 191 -11.56 -9.45 7.33
C VAL A 191 -12.20 -8.07 7.25
N VAL A 192 -13.26 -7.91 6.45
CA VAL A 192 -13.98 -6.64 6.28
C VAL A 192 -14.55 -6.14 7.60
N ASN A 193 -15.21 -7.01 8.38
CA ASN A 193 -15.80 -6.66 9.65
C ASN A 193 -14.75 -6.14 10.66
N ARG A 194 -13.64 -6.86 10.83
CA ARG A 194 -12.57 -6.43 11.76
C ARG A 194 -11.90 -5.14 11.34
N ARG A 195 -11.80 -4.87 10.02
CA ARG A 195 -11.28 -3.61 9.53
C ARG A 195 -12.26 -2.46 9.78
N TYR A 196 -13.54 -2.69 9.55
CA TYR A 196 -14.62 -1.75 9.86
C TYR A 196 -14.62 -1.36 11.35
N GLU A 197 -14.59 -2.34 12.26
CA GLU A 197 -14.53 -2.11 13.71
C GLU A 197 -13.30 -1.30 14.15
N ARG A 198 -12.19 -1.42 13.43
CA ARG A 198 -10.94 -0.70 13.70
C ARG A 198 -10.84 0.65 13.00
N SER A 199 -11.85 1.04 12.25
CA SER A 199 -11.81 2.23 11.37
C SER A 199 -10.58 2.23 10.47
N SER A 200 -10.26 1.08 9.86
CA SER A 200 -9.12 0.91 8.94
C SER A 200 -9.61 0.98 7.50
N SER A 201 -8.97 1.79 6.67
CA SER A 201 -9.35 1.98 5.27
C SER A 201 -9.15 0.73 4.42
N THR A 202 -10.10 0.48 3.52
CA THR A 202 -10.03 -0.58 2.53
C THR A 202 -10.34 -0.03 1.15
N ILE A 203 -9.48 -0.30 0.16
CA ILE A 203 -9.80 -0.08 -1.25
C ILE A 203 -10.25 -1.41 -1.83
N VAL A 204 -11.38 -1.39 -2.52
CA VAL A 204 -11.89 -2.58 -3.24
C VAL A 204 -12.03 -2.24 -4.70
N THR A 205 -11.51 -3.09 -5.59
CA THR A 205 -11.80 -3.00 -7.02
C THR A 205 -12.77 -4.10 -7.42
N THR A 206 -13.71 -3.81 -8.29
CA THR A 206 -14.67 -4.78 -8.80
C THR A 206 -15.15 -4.43 -10.21
N ASN A 207 -15.42 -5.44 -11.00
CA ASN A 207 -16.07 -5.33 -12.32
C ASN A 207 -17.57 -5.60 -12.27
N ARG A 208 -18.10 -5.97 -11.11
CA ARG A 208 -19.52 -6.25 -10.91
C ARG A 208 -20.28 -5.05 -10.36
N SER A 209 -21.55 -4.95 -10.72
CA SER A 209 -22.45 -4.01 -10.08
C SER A 209 -22.69 -4.43 -8.62
N LEU A 210 -22.87 -3.45 -7.74
CA LEU A 210 -23.13 -3.72 -6.32
C LEU A 210 -24.41 -4.55 -6.11
N SER A 211 -25.39 -4.42 -7.01
CA SER A 211 -26.64 -5.19 -6.97
C SER A 211 -26.46 -6.69 -7.25
N SER A 212 -25.38 -7.08 -7.94
CA SER A 212 -25.08 -8.49 -8.25
C SER A 212 -24.22 -9.20 -7.19
N TRP A 213 -23.89 -8.52 -6.09
CA TRP A 213 -23.04 -9.10 -5.05
C TRP A 213 -23.68 -10.25 -4.27
N GLY A 214 -25.03 -10.31 -4.23
CA GLY A 214 -25.74 -11.45 -3.63
C GLY A 214 -25.34 -12.79 -4.25
N GLU A 215 -25.09 -12.81 -5.57
CA GLU A 215 -24.66 -14.02 -6.30
C GLU A 215 -23.20 -14.40 -6.01
N LEU A 216 -22.36 -13.42 -5.63
CA LEU A 216 -20.95 -13.63 -5.34
C LEU A 216 -20.70 -14.43 -4.06
N PHE A 217 -21.58 -14.28 -3.08
CA PHE A 217 -21.38 -14.81 -1.72
C PHE A 217 -22.07 -16.16 -1.51
N GLY A 218 -21.98 -17.06 -2.50
CA GLY A 218 -22.51 -18.43 -2.38
C GLY A 218 -24.02 -18.48 -2.18
N SER A 219 -24.75 -17.52 -2.75
CA SER A 219 -26.19 -17.33 -2.58
C SER A 219 -26.61 -17.06 -1.11
N ASP A 220 -25.69 -16.56 -0.27
CA ASP A 220 -26.01 -16.07 1.06
C ASP A 220 -26.20 -14.54 1.04
N PRO A 221 -27.47 -14.07 0.89
CA PRO A 221 -27.76 -12.65 0.78
C PRO A 221 -27.47 -11.89 2.07
N VAL A 222 -27.46 -12.55 3.21
CA VAL A 222 -27.19 -11.93 4.52
C VAL A 222 -25.73 -11.56 4.65
N VAL A 223 -24.82 -12.47 4.29
CA VAL A 223 -23.37 -12.19 4.30
C VAL A 223 -23.03 -11.13 3.26
N ALA A 224 -23.61 -11.20 2.05
CA ALA A 224 -23.42 -10.21 1.01
C ALA A 224 -23.85 -8.81 1.47
N ALA A 225 -25.05 -8.69 2.04
CA ALA A 225 -25.56 -7.43 2.57
C ALA A 225 -24.68 -6.88 3.70
N ALA A 226 -24.21 -7.75 4.60
CA ALA A 226 -23.35 -7.35 5.70
C ALA A 226 -21.96 -6.87 5.25
N VAL A 227 -21.38 -7.46 4.19
CA VAL A 227 -20.11 -7.00 3.60
C VAL A 227 -20.31 -5.66 2.91
N LEU A 228 -21.38 -5.52 2.09
CA LEU A 228 -21.70 -4.29 1.38
C LEU A 228 -21.95 -3.13 2.33
N ASP A 229 -22.76 -3.34 3.37
CA ASP A 229 -23.03 -2.32 4.38
C ASP A 229 -21.75 -1.71 4.94
N ARG A 230 -20.79 -2.56 5.34
CA ARG A 230 -19.52 -2.11 5.90
C ARG A 230 -18.60 -1.44 4.89
N LEU A 231 -18.53 -1.96 3.66
CA LEU A 231 -17.68 -1.39 2.61
C LEU A 231 -18.24 -0.11 2.04
N LEU A 232 -19.57 0.08 2.04
CA LEU A 232 -20.22 1.28 1.52
C LEU A 232 -20.40 2.36 2.59
N HIS A 233 -20.33 1.99 3.87
CA HIS A 233 -20.47 2.97 4.94
C HIS A 233 -19.40 4.06 4.84
N ARG A 234 -19.81 5.28 4.52
CA ARG A 234 -18.94 6.46 4.30
C ARG A 234 -17.91 6.28 3.17
N ALA A 235 -18.12 5.33 2.27
CA ALA A 235 -17.18 5.05 1.18
C ALA A 235 -17.13 6.17 0.14
N VAL A 236 -15.95 6.34 -0.47
CA VAL A 236 -15.82 7.04 -1.75
C VAL A 236 -16.01 6.00 -2.85
N VAL A 237 -17.03 6.21 -3.71
CA VAL A 237 -17.34 5.28 -4.80
C VAL A 237 -17.00 5.93 -6.13
N ILE A 238 -16.10 5.31 -6.89
CA ILE A 238 -15.64 5.77 -8.20
C ILE A 238 -16.08 4.73 -9.24
N ASN A 239 -16.96 5.15 -10.12
CA ASN A 239 -17.44 4.32 -11.22
C ASN A 239 -16.72 4.70 -12.51
N ILE A 240 -15.78 3.87 -12.95
CA ILE A 240 -14.94 4.11 -14.13
C ILE A 240 -15.67 3.59 -15.37
N LYS A 241 -16.13 4.53 -16.21
CA LYS A 241 -16.84 4.27 -17.45
C LYS A 241 -15.95 4.67 -18.63
N GLY A 242 -15.39 3.70 -19.32
CA GLY A 242 -14.50 3.99 -20.45
C GLY A 242 -14.00 2.74 -21.13
N PRO A 243 -13.27 2.89 -22.22
CA PRO A 243 -12.68 1.78 -22.96
C PRO A 243 -11.56 1.09 -22.16
N SER A 244 -11.22 -0.11 -22.59
CA SER A 244 -10.14 -0.90 -21.98
C SER A 244 -8.77 -0.47 -22.51
N PHE A 245 -7.85 -0.09 -21.62
CA PHE A 245 -6.44 0.14 -21.95
C PHE A 245 -5.78 -1.10 -22.58
N ARG A 246 -6.10 -2.28 -22.07
CA ARG A 246 -5.55 -3.54 -22.60
C ARG A 246 -5.93 -3.76 -24.06
N LEU A 247 -7.13 -3.36 -24.46
CA LEU A 247 -7.59 -3.48 -25.86
C LEU A 247 -6.95 -2.39 -26.75
N ARG A 248 -6.65 -1.20 -26.22
CA ARG A 248 -5.94 -0.14 -26.96
C ARG A 248 -4.53 -0.59 -27.37
N GLU A 249 -3.80 -1.23 -26.49
CA GLU A 249 -2.46 -1.76 -26.79
C GLU A 249 -2.50 -2.83 -27.89
N HIS A 250 -3.55 -3.65 -27.92
CA HIS A 250 -3.74 -4.67 -28.98
C HIS A 250 -4.19 -4.07 -30.32
N GLN A 251 -4.95 -2.99 -30.33
CA GLN A 251 -5.37 -2.33 -31.59
C GLN A 251 -4.19 -1.67 -32.31
N GLY A 252 -3.13 -1.25 -31.61
CA GLY A 252 -1.88 -0.81 -32.21
C GLY A 252 -1.01 -1.91 -32.82
N LEU A 253 -1.32 -3.20 -32.53
CA LEU A 253 -0.58 -4.35 -33.05
C LEU A 253 -1.27 -5.00 -34.29
N THR A 254 -2.44 -4.52 -34.70
CA THR A 254 -3.22 -5.05 -35.85
C THR A 254 -3.04 -4.21 -37.12
N GLU A 255 -1.87 -3.59 -37.37
CA GLU A 255 -1.53 -3.24 -38.74
C GLU A 255 -1.12 -4.51 -39.48
N PRO A 256 -1.80 -4.85 -40.57
CA PRO A 256 -1.44 -6.05 -41.33
C PRO A 256 -0.05 -5.86 -41.93
N TYR A 257 0.82 -6.86 -41.72
CA TYR A 257 2.05 -6.99 -42.48
C TYR A 257 1.67 -6.88 -43.99
N ARG A 258 2.04 -5.79 -44.62
CA ARG A 258 2.09 -5.64 -46.07
C ARG A 258 3.44 -6.06 -46.60
#